data_626ae00f7730c12d61d218613d2ae6f0
#
_entry.id   626ae00f7730c12d61d218613d2ae6f0
#
_cell.length_a   1.000
_cell.length_b   1.000
_cell.length_c   1.000
_cell.angle_alpha   90.00
_cell.angle_beta   90.00
_cell.angle_gamma   90.00
#
_symmetry.space_group_name_H-M   'P 1'
#
loop_
_entity.id
_entity.type
_entity.pdbx_description
1 polymer ?
#
loop_
_entity_poly.entity_id
_entity_poly.type
_entity_poly.pdbx_seq_one_letter_code
_entity_poly.pdbx_strand_id
1 'polypeptide(L)'
;MKTFVHRGQITKVVFGSGTRSRIPEEAEALECRRVLVLCTPGRVDQAAEMRDLLGTAAVGTFTEAAPHTPVEVTRKAVAHAGSVEADCVLSIGGGSTIGLGKAIAVRTGLPQLALPTTYAGSEMSPIVGETEGRRKTTRRLAEALPKTVVYDVDLTLTFPAATSVVSGVNAMAHAVEALYAQDRDPVAFLMAGEALDSLSRSLPVIARRPDDREARADALYGAWLAGTCLGPVGMALHHKVCHVLGGAFGLPHAETHTVVLPHVVAYNGPMAPEAMARITRALPAEDAASGLFDFAGRLGAPRALRDLGMPEPGIEQATELIVRDGYWNPRPVDRTAVRALLTRAWAGERPSTPAGDEHPRPDSVIEPSITTGARHA
;
A
#
# COMPACT_ATOMS: atom_id res chain seq x y z
N MET A 1 -11.87 -23.35 12.20
CA MET A 1 -11.62 -21.93 11.86
C MET A 1 -11.07 -21.25 13.10
N LYS A 2 -10.00 -20.44 12.99
CA LYS A 2 -9.46 -19.68 14.14
C LYS A 2 -10.45 -18.58 14.52
N THR A 3 -10.50 -18.23 15.81
CA THR A 3 -11.27 -17.05 16.26
C THR A 3 -10.72 -15.78 15.64
N PHE A 4 -11.58 -14.89 15.16
CA PHE A 4 -11.18 -13.61 14.56
C PHE A 4 -12.17 -12.50 14.96
N VAL A 5 -11.74 -11.25 14.79
CA VAL A 5 -12.59 -10.06 14.90
C VAL A 5 -12.49 -9.31 13.57
N HIS A 6 -13.62 -9.14 12.89
CA HIS A 6 -13.69 -8.31 11.69
C HIS A 6 -14.19 -6.91 12.05
N ARG A 7 -13.50 -5.88 11.55
CA ARG A 7 -13.94 -4.48 11.64
C ARG A 7 -14.05 -3.93 10.23
N GLY A 8 -15.27 -3.82 9.72
CA GLY A 8 -15.55 -3.17 8.45
C GLY A 8 -15.19 -1.69 8.51
N GLN A 9 -14.66 -1.16 7.40
CA GLN A 9 -14.44 0.29 7.26
C GLN A 9 -15.68 0.94 6.66
N ILE A 10 -16.11 2.07 7.22
CA ILE A 10 -17.27 2.84 6.73
C ILE A 10 -16.75 3.92 5.79
N THR A 11 -16.31 3.53 4.61
CA THR A 11 -15.99 4.42 3.49
C THR A 11 -16.90 4.06 2.33
N LYS A 12 -17.64 5.05 1.80
CA LYS A 12 -18.39 4.86 0.55
C LYS A 12 -17.42 4.82 -0.61
N VAL A 13 -17.59 3.86 -1.51
CA VAL A 13 -16.77 3.73 -2.72
C VAL A 13 -17.66 3.87 -3.96
N VAL A 14 -17.24 4.75 -4.86
CA VAL A 14 -17.83 4.94 -6.20
C VAL A 14 -16.76 4.55 -7.21
N PHE A 15 -17.03 3.58 -8.07
CA PHE A 15 -16.02 3.02 -8.97
C PHE A 15 -16.51 2.94 -10.41
N GLY A 16 -15.70 3.38 -11.38
CA GLY A 16 -15.95 3.22 -12.81
C GLY A 16 -15.31 4.32 -13.65
N SER A 17 -15.43 4.24 -14.98
CA SER A 17 -15.02 5.33 -15.90
C SER A 17 -15.95 6.51 -15.79
N GLY A 18 -15.42 7.73 -15.76
CA GLY A 18 -16.18 8.99 -15.71
C GLY A 18 -16.87 9.25 -14.37
N THR A 19 -16.61 8.45 -13.34
CA THR A 19 -17.28 8.59 -12.03
C THR A 19 -16.96 9.88 -11.30
N ARG A 20 -15.91 10.62 -11.71
CA ARG A 20 -15.64 11.97 -11.17
C ARG A 20 -16.79 12.94 -11.37
N SER A 21 -17.66 12.71 -12.38
CA SER A 21 -18.87 13.51 -12.60
C SER A 21 -19.85 13.43 -11.42
N ARG A 22 -19.73 12.43 -10.55
CA ARG A 22 -20.57 12.26 -9.36
C ARG A 22 -20.05 13.03 -8.13
N ILE A 23 -18.93 13.73 -8.24
CA ILE A 23 -18.34 14.50 -7.11
C ILE A 23 -19.35 15.49 -6.49
N PRO A 24 -20.17 16.25 -7.27
CA PRO A 24 -21.18 17.13 -6.70
C PRO A 24 -22.23 16.37 -5.87
N GLU A 25 -22.74 15.25 -6.40
CA GLU A 25 -23.70 14.38 -5.71
C GLU A 25 -23.12 13.81 -4.41
N GLU A 26 -21.85 13.39 -4.45
CA GLU A 26 -21.16 12.84 -3.28
C GLU A 26 -20.85 13.91 -2.20
N ALA A 27 -20.58 15.15 -2.62
CA ALA A 27 -20.43 16.27 -1.71
C ALA A 27 -21.78 16.62 -1.04
N GLU A 28 -22.87 16.68 -1.82
CA GLU A 28 -24.23 16.91 -1.31
C GLU A 28 -24.66 15.81 -0.31
N ALA A 29 -24.36 14.55 -0.62
CA ALA A 29 -24.66 13.41 0.27
C ALA A 29 -23.93 13.48 1.62
N LEU A 30 -22.81 14.20 1.70
CA LEU A 30 -22.10 14.52 2.93
C LEU A 30 -22.53 15.86 3.55
N GLU A 31 -23.57 16.50 3.01
CA GLU A 31 -24.04 17.83 3.41
C GLU A 31 -22.98 18.95 3.24
N CYS A 32 -21.98 18.72 2.36
CA CYS A 32 -20.89 19.65 2.10
C CYS A 32 -21.32 20.69 1.05
N ARG A 33 -21.15 21.96 1.37
CA ARG A 33 -21.52 23.10 0.51
C ARG A 33 -20.34 24.01 0.18
N ARG A 34 -19.21 23.83 0.85
CA ARG A 34 -18.02 24.69 0.76
C ARG A 34 -16.76 23.81 0.64
N VAL A 35 -16.55 23.27 -0.56
CA VAL A 35 -15.51 22.27 -0.83
C VAL A 35 -14.20 22.96 -1.21
N LEU A 36 -13.14 22.70 -0.45
CA LEU A 36 -11.76 23.06 -0.80
C LEU A 36 -11.10 21.94 -1.61
N VAL A 37 -10.69 22.21 -2.84
CA VAL A 37 -10.01 21.25 -3.71
C VAL A 37 -8.51 21.24 -3.42
N LEU A 38 -7.94 20.05 -3.18
CA LEU A 38 -6.51 19.85 -2.91
C LEU A 38 -5.85 19.12 -4.07
N CYS A 39 -4.69 19.62 -4.52
CA CYS A 39 -3.87 18.92 -5.53
C CYS A 39 -2.38 19.20 -5.32
N THR A 40 -1.53 18.50 -6.06
CA THR A 40 -0.11 18.86 -6.22
C THR A 40 0.02 19.95 -7.30
N PRO A 41 1.17 20.68 -7.37
CA PRO A 41 1.40 21.68 -8.43
C PRO A 41 1.24 21.15 -9.85
N GLY A 42 1.57 19.88 -10.08
CA GLY A 42 1.43 19.23 -11.42
C GLY A 42 0.02 18.75 -11.78
N ARG A 43 -1.02 19.02 -10.95
CA ARG A 43 -2.41 18.58 -11.13
C ARG A 43 -3.43 19.72 -11.10
N VAL A 44 -3.00 20.93 -11.36
CA VAL A 44 -3.84 22.14 -11.31
C VAL A 44 -5.00 22.06 -12.31
N ASP A 45 -4.76 21.50 -13.50
CA ASP A 45 -5.81 21.35 -14.53
C ASP A 45 -6.92 20.39 -14.07
N GLN A 46 -6.55 19.27 -13.42
CA GLN A 46 -7.52 18.34 -12.86
C GLN A 46 -8.29 18.96 -11.68
N ALA A 47 -7.63 19.78 -10.86
CA ALA A 47 -8.31 20.53 -9.80
C ALA A 47 -9.28 21.58 -10.37
N ALA A 48 -8.94 22.22 -11.49
CA ALA A 48 -9.83 23.15 -12.17
C ALA A 48 -11.09 22.42 -12.71
N GLU A 49 -10.93 21.26 -13.34
CA GLU A 49 -12.06 20.41 -13.76
C GLU A 49 -13.00 20.08 -12.57
N MET A 50 -12.45 19.75 -11.41
CA MET A 50 -13.27 19.47 -10.21
C MET A 50 -13.98 20.70 -9.69
N ARG A 51 -13.36 21.88 -9.76
CA ARG A 51 -14.01 23.14 -9.41
C ARG A 51 -15.17 23.44 -10.35
N ASP A 52 -14.97 23.24 -11.64
CA ASP A 52 -16.03 23.46 -12.64
C ASP A 52 -17.22 22.52 -12.40
N LEU A 53 -16.98 21.25 -12.07
CA LEU A 53 -18.02 20.29 -11.70
C LEU A 53 -18.77 20.68 -10.41
N LEU A 54 -18.04 21.15 -9.38
CA LEU A 54 -18.63 21.58 -8.11
C LEU A 54 -19.36 22.92 -8.21
N GLY A 55 -19.04 23.74 -9.21
CA GLY A 55 -19.65 25.07 -9.40
C GLY A 55 -19.50 25.97 -8.17
N THR A 56 -20.59 26.48 -7.65
CA THR A 56 -20.62 27.39 -6.49
C THR A 56 -20.21 26.73 -5.17
N ALA A 57 -20.23 25.40 -5.09
CA ALA A 57 -19.74 24.68 -3.91
C ALA A 57 -18.20 24.67 -3.81
N ALA A 58 -17.47 24.92 -4.88
CA ALA A 58 -16.01 25.05 -4.84
C ALA A 58 -15.59 26.42 -4.29
N VAL A 59 -15.08 26.46 -3.06
CA VAL A 59 -14.71 27.74 -2.39
C VAL A 59 -13.23 28.09 -2.54
N GLY A 60 -12.39 27.20 -3.04
CA GLY A 60 -10.97 27.45 -3.25
C GLY A 60 -10.21 26.24 -3.75
N THR A 61 -8.92 26.45 -4.03
CA THR A 61 -7.97 25.38 -4.38
C THR A 61 -6.67 25.56 -3.61
N PHE A 62 -6.15 24.50 -3.04
CA PHE A 62 -4.82 24.46 -2.46
C PHE A 62 -3.93 23.52 -3.29
N THR A 63 -2.87 24.07 -3.91
CA THR A 63 -2.06 23.36 -4.92
C THR A 63 -0.68 22.95 -4.45
N GLU A 64 -0.36 23.13 -3.14
CA GLU A 64 0.97 22.87 -2.58
C GLU A 64 1.10 21.49 -1.92
N ALA A 65 0.23 20.51 -2.22
CA ALA A 65 0.39 19.17 -1.68
C ALA A 65 1.74 18.58 -2.12
N ALA A 66 2.48 18.03 -1.15
CA ALA A 66 3.85 17.58 -1.34
C ALA A 66 4.10 16.17 -0.81
N PRO A 67 5.13 15.45 -1.32
CA PRO A 67 5.52 14.13 -0.81
C PRO A 67 5.76 14.15 0.70
N HIS A 68 5.43 13.04 1.35
CA HIS A 68 5.59 12.85 2.79
C HIS A 68 4.78 13.78 3.70
N THR A 69 3.86 14.57 3.13
CA THR A 69 2.95 15.48 3.86
C THR A 69 3.70 16.33 4.89
N PRO A 70 4.52 17.31 4.47
CA PRO A 70 5.24 18.18 5.41
C PRO A 70 4.26 18.94 6.32
N VAL A 71 4.59 19.01 7.62
CA VAL A 71 3.74 19.67 8.62
C VAL A 71 3.50 21.15 8.29
N GLU A 72 4.49 21.84 7.70
CA GLU A 72 4.36 23.24 7.26
C GLU A 72 3.30 23.39 6.16
N VAL A 73 3.28 22.44 5.20
CA VAL A 73 2.27 22.42 4.13
C VAL A 73 0.89 22.17 4.73
N THR A 74 0.79 21.23 5.68
CA THR A 74 -0.47 20.97 6.38
C THR A 74 -0.98 22.21 7.13
N ARG A 75 -0.10 22.95 7.85
CA ARG A 75 -0.47 24.18 8.57
C ARG A 75 -1.02 25.26 7.62
N LYS A 76 -0.36 25.47 6.46
CA LYS A 76 -0.85 26.38 5.42
C LYS A 76 -2.21 25.96 4.88
N ALA A 77 -2.38 24.67 4.58
CA ALA A 77 -3.63 24.14 4.02
C ALA A 77 -4.79 24.25 5.02
N VAL A 78 -4.55 24.02 6.32
CA VAL A 78 -5.54 24.22 7.40
C VAL A 78 -5.93 25.69 7.52
N ALA A 79 -4.95 26.60 7.51
CA ALA A 79 -5.22 28.04 7.55
C ALA A 79 -6.03 28.49 6.32
N HIS A 80 -5.69 27.98 5.13
CA HIS A 80 -6.43 28.28 3.91
C HIS A 80 -7.87 27.74 3.97
N ALA A 81 -8.07 26.49 4.44
CA ALA A 81 -9.41 25.92 4.63
C ALA A 81 -10.27 26.79 5.55
N GLY A 82 -9.69 27.30 6.65
CA GLY A 82 -10.37 28.22 7.55
C GLY A 82 -10.69 29.58 6.92
N SER A 83 -9.77 30.15 6.13
CA SER A 83 -9.97 31.46 5.48
C SER A 83 -11.08 31.46 4.42
N VAL A 84 -11.34 30.31 3.79
CA VAL A 84 -12.42 30.13 2.82
C VAL A 84 -13.64 29.45 3.45
N GLU A 85 -13.64 29.28 4.77
CA GLU A 85 -14.72 28.61 5.53
C GLU A 85 -15.15 27.28 4.91
N ALA A 86 -14.17 26.45 4.51
CA ALA A 86 -14.46 25.16 3.94
C ALA A 86 -15.12 24.22 4.95
N ASP A 87 -16.14 23.47 4.52
CA ASP A 87 -16.80 22.42 5.31
C ASP A 87 -16.44 21.00 4.86
N CYS A 88 -15.66 20.90 3.77
CA CYS A 88 -15.18 19.65 3.20
C CYS A 88 -13.87 19.87 2.43
N VAL A 89 -13.06 18.80 2.30
CA VAL A 89 -11.91 18.78 1.40
C VAL A 89 -12.08 17.70 0.34
N LEU A 90 -11.81 18.04 -0.93
CA LEU A 90 -11.69 17.10 -2.05
C LEU A 90 -10.22 16.94 -2.43
N SER A 91 -9.66 15.77 -2.20
CA SER A 91 -8.27 15.45 -2.55
C SER A 91 -8.20 14.76 -3.91
N ILE A 92 -7.68 15.45 -4.94
CA ILE A 92 -7.43 14.83 -6.25
C ILE A 92 -5.93 14.58 -6.44
N GLY A 93 -5.54 13.31 -6.56
CA GLY A 93 -4.13 12.93 -6.74
C GLY A 93 -3.77 11.58 -6.13
N GLY A 94 -2.47 11.39 -5.91
CA GLY A 94 -1.92 10.22 -5.22
C GLY A 94 -1.75 10.44 -3.73
N GLY A 95 -0.90 9.61 -3.11
CA GLY A 95 -0.66 9.59 -1.66
C GLY A 95 -0.31 10.94 -1.02
N SER A 96 0.37 11.85 -1.73
CA SER A 96 0.70 13.19 -1.23
C SER A 96 -0.54 14.04 -0.97
N THR A 97 -1.46 14.08 -1.93
CA THR A 97 -2.68 14.90 -1.82
C THR A 97 -3.67 14.27 -0.85
N ILE A 98 -3.85 12.95 -0.93
CA ILE A 98 -4.71 12.19 -0.01
C ILE A 98 -4.20 12.32 1.42
N GLY A 99 -2.87 12.21 1.63
CA GLY A 99 -2.22 12.41 2.92
C GLY A 99 -2.48 13.81 3.50
N LEU A 100 -2.41 14.84 2.67
CA LEU A 100 -2.73 16.21 3.07
C LEU A 100 -4.19 16.34 3.51
N GLY A 101 -5.14 15.79 2.74
CA GLY A 101 -6.56 15.78 3.11
C GLY A 101 -6.81 15.09 4.44
N LYS A 102 -6.16 13.94 4.68
CA LYS A 102 -6.20 13.24 5.98
C LYS A 102 -5.65 14.10 7.11
N ALA A 103 -4.53 14.78 6.89
CA ALA A 103 -3.90 15.64 7.89
C ALA A 103 -4.77 16.86 8.24
N ILE A 104 -5.52 17.40 7.26
CA ILE A 104 -6.54 18.44 7.49
C ILE A 104 -7.70 17.85 8.29
N ALA A 105 -8.28 16.72 7.85
CA ALA A 105 -9.40 16.06 8.51
C ALA A 105 -9.12 15.79 10.01
N VAL A 106 -7.92 15.27 10.32
CA VAL A 106 -7.49 15.01 11.71
C VAL A 106 -7.42 16.28 12.57
N ARG A 107 -7.11 17.45 11.98
CA ARG A 107 -6.98 18.71 12.74
C ARG A 107 -8.27 19.51 12.85
N THR A 108 -9.13 19.37 11.86
CA THR A 108 -10.31 20.23 11.70
C THR A 108 -11.63 19.49 11.86
N GLY A 109 -11.63 18.16 11.76
CA GLY A 109 -12.85 17.36 11.68
C GLY A 109 -13.56 17.40 10.33
N LEU A 110 -13.05 18.15 9.35
CA LEU A 110 -13.65 18.24 8.01
C LEU A 110 -13.70 16.87 7.33
N PRO A 111 -14.83 16.47 6.74
CA PRO A 111 -14.91 15.27 5.94
C PRO A 111 -14.01 15.38 4.70
N GLN A 112 -13.42 14.25 4.30
CA GLN A 112 -12.64 14.15 3.09
C GLN A 112 -13.37 13.32 2.03
N LEU A 113 -13.48 13.89 0.81
CA LEU A 113 -13.68 13.19 -0.44
C LEU A 113 -12.31 12.90 -1.06
N ALA A 114 -12.06 11.68 -1.50
CA ALA A 114 -10.81 11.32 -2.17
C ALA A 114 -11.05 10.86 -3.60
N LEU A 115 -10.26 11.40 -4.53
CA LEU A 115 -10.28 11.05 -5.95
C LEU A 115 -8.87 10.61 -6.36
N PRO A 116 -8.50 9.33 -6.11
CA PRO A 116 -7.15 8.83 -6.35
C PRO A 116 -6.83 8.74 -7.84
N THR A 117 -5.60 9.11 -8.20
CA THR A 117 -5.07 9.04 -9.57
C THR A 117 -3.88 8.09 -9.69
N THR A 118 -3.58 7.33 -8.63
CA THR A 118 -2.49 6.34 -8.52
C THR A 118 -3.00 5.08 -7.83
N TYR A 119 -2.18 4.04 -7.78
CA TYR A 119 -2.52 2.78 -7.11
C TYR A 119 -1.98 2.70 -5.66
N ALA A 120 -1.88 3.86 -4.98
CA ALA A 120 -1.24 3.93 -3.66
C ALA A 120 -2.03 3.23 -2.53
N GLY A 121 -3.36 3.14 -2.61
CA GLY A 121 -4.23 2.51 -1.61
C GLY A 121 -4.38 3.29 -0.29
N SER A 122 -3.67 4.41 -0.13
CA SER A 122 -3.69 5.22 1.08
C SER A 122 -5.08 5.75 1.44
N GLU A 123 -5.93 6.01 0.46
CA GLU A 123 -7.30 6.51 0.59
C GLU A 123 -8.21 5.56 1.36
N MET A 124 -7.89 4.29 1.41
CA MET A 124 -8.68 3.26 2.10
C MET A 124 -8.14 2.92 3.49
N SER A 125 -7.25 3.71 4.06
CA SER A 125 -6.68 3.43 5.38
C SER A 125 -6.87 4.59 6.36
N PRO A 126 -7.06 4.35 7.66
CA PRO A 126 -7.11 5.39 8.69
C PRO A 126 -5.70 5.84 9.13
N ILE A 127 -4.69 5.60 8.30
CA ILE A 127 -3.29 5.91 8.61
C ILE A 127 -2.95 7.27 8.00
N VAL A 128 -2.44 8.19 8.81
CA VAL A 128 -1.88 9.48 8.40
C VAL A 128 -0.41 9.56 8.78
N GLY A 129 0.43 9.91 7.81
CA GLY A 129 1.86 10.13 8.02
C GLY A 129 2.22 11.58 7.70
N GLU A 130 3.01 12.21 8.57
CA GLU A 130 3.50 13.57 8.39
C GLU A 130 4.98 13.65 8.69
N THR A 131 5.66 14.59 8.07
CA THR A 131 7.10 14.81 8.27
C THR A 131 7.35 16.24 8.80
N GLU A 132 8.04 16.34 9.93
CA GLU A 132 8.53 17.59 10.48
C GLU A 132 10.06 17.55 10.53
N GLY A 133 10.70 18.43 9.79
CA GLY A 133 12.14 18.38 9.57
C GLY A 133 12.56 17.04 8.93
N ARG A 134 13.33 16.22 9.67
CA ARG A 134 13.79 14.88 9.23
C ARG A 134 13.03 13.74 9.92
N ARG A 135 11.99 14.05 10.72
CA ARG A 135 11.25 13.05 11.50
C ARG A 135 9.88 12.79 10.87
N LYS A 136 9.66 11.58 10.41
CA LYS A 136 8.35 11.09 9.97
C LYS A 136 7.59 10.52 11.17
N THR A 137 6.35 10.95 11.35
CA THR A 137 5.42 10.42 12.35
C THR A 137 4.22 9.81 11.64
N THR A 138 3.84 8.60 12.02
CA THR A 138 2.67 7.91 11.48
C THR A 138 1.69 7.62 12.62
N ARG A 139 0.40 7.93 12.40
CA ARG A 139 -0.67 7.70 13.37
C ARG A 139 -1.83 6.99 12.70
N ARG A 140 -2.55 6.18 13.47
CA ARG A 140 -3.81 5.54 13.04
C ARG A 140 -4.96 6.24 13.77
N LEU A 141 -5.81 6.95 13.02
CA LEU A 141 -6.90 7.78 13.54
C LEU A 141 -8.12 7.61 12.64
N ALA A 142 -9.28 7.35 13.21
CA ALA A 142 -10.52 7.14 12.45
C ALA A 142 -10.89 8.34 11.57
N GLU A 143 -10.58 9.54 12.05
CA GLU A 143 -10.83 10.82 11.39
C GLU A 143 -10.01 10.97 10.08
N ALA A 144 -8.88 10.25 9.97
CA ALA A 144 -8.06 10.25 8.77
C ALA A 144 -8.69 9.45 7.61
N LEU A 145 -9.69 8.62 7.87
CA LEU A 145 -10.32 7.82 6.82
C LEU A 145 -11.27 8.68 5.98
N PRO A 146 -11.08 8.79 4.65
CA PRO A 146 -12.01 9.48 3.77
C PRO A 146 -13.45 8.96 3.90
N LYS A 147 -14.42 9.84 3.85
CA LYS A 147 -15.85 9.46 3.92
C LYS A 147 -16.33 8.84 2.64
N THR A 148 -15.87 9.39 1.49
CA THR A 148 -16.14 8.84 0.17
C THR A 148 -14.86 8.81 -0.65
N VAL A 149 -14.65 7.71 -1.36
CA VAL A 149 -13.58 7.55 -2.36
C VAL A 149 -14.21 7.32 -3.73
N VAL A 150 -13.85 8.16 -4.70
CA VAL A 150 -14.32 8.05 -6.07
C VAL A 150 -13.17 7.57 -6.94
N TYR A 151 -13.23 6.33 -7.37
CA TYR A 151 -12.26 5.72 -8.28
C TYR A 151 -12.71 5.94 -9.72
N ASP A 152 -12.15 6.96 -10.37
CA ASP A 152 -12.36 7.20 -11.80
C ASP A 152 -11.22 6.60 -12.61
N VAL A 153 -11.53 5.54 -13.36
CA VAL A 153 -10.56 4.83 -14.21
C VAL A 153 -9.88 5.76 -15.20
N ASP A 154 -10.61 6.73 -15.76
CA ASP A 154 -10.10 7.65 -16.79
C ASP A 154 -8.97 8.54 -16.29
N LEU A 155 -8.95 8.86 -15.00
CA LEU A 155 -7.85 9.63 -14.38
C LEU A 155 -6.52 8.84 -14.31
N THR A 156 -6.58 7.53 -14.44
CA THR A 156 -5.38 6.69 -14.44
C THR A 156 -4.77 6.54 -15.83
N LEU A 157 -5.47 6.89 -16.91
CA LEU A 157 -4.97 6.78 -18.29
C LEU A 157 -3.74 7.66 -18.56
N THR A 158 -3.63 8.79 -17.86
CA THR A 158 -2.46 9.69 -17.94
C THR A 158 -1.34 9.32 -16.97
N PHE A 159 -1.53 8.27 -16.16
CA PHE A 159 -0.52 7.83 -15.21
C PHE A 159 0.54 7.03 -15.95
N PRO A 160 1.83 7.46 -15.95
CA PRO A 160 2.88 6.82 -16.77
C PRO A 160 3.03 5.32 -16.46
N ALA A 161 3.26 4.51 -17.47
CA ALA A 161 3.32 3.05 -17.33
C ALA A 161 4.37 2.58 -16.29
N ALA A 162 5.58 3.14 -16.34
CA ALA A 162 6.63 2.78 -15.39
C ALA A 162 6.24 3.10 -13.93
N THR A 163 5.65 4.27 -13.70
CA THR A 163 5.17 4.67 -12.38
C THR A 163 3.93 3.84 -11.96
N SER A 164 3.08 3.46 -12.92
CA SER A 164 1.94 2.56 -12.68
C SER A 164 2.42 1.19 -12.18
N VAL A 165 3.48 0.65 -12.76
CA VAL A 165 4.06 -0.63 -12.35
C VAL A 165 4.54 -0.58 -10.90
N VAL A 166 5.38 0.38 -10.53
CA VAL A 166 5.91 0.46 -9.15
C VAL A 166 4.80 0.79 -8.15
N SER A 167 3.81 1.63 -8.52
CA SER A 167 2.65 1.92 -7.70
C SER A 167 1.78 0.69 -7.48
N GLY A 168 1.57 -0.13 -8.51
CA GLY A 168 0.83 -1.38 -8.42
C GLY A 168 1.56 -2.43 -7.57
N VAL A 169 2.90 -2.56 -7.71
CA VAL A 169 3.69 -3.46 -6.86
C VAL A 169 3.69 -2.98 -5.40
N ASN A 170 3.67 -1.66 -5.15
CA ASN A 170 3.44 -1.14 -3.79
C ASN A 170 2.06 -1.57 -3.24
N ALA A 171 1.00 -1.53 -4.06
CA ALA A 171 -0.30 -2.07 -3.65
C ALA A 171 -0.23 -3.59 -3.39
N MET A 172 0.50 -4.36 -4.22
CA MET A 172 0.74 -5.78 -3.95
C MET A 172 1.42 -6.00 -2.59
N ALA A 173 2.34 -5.12 -2.18
CA ALA A 173 3.00 -5.23 -0.87
C ALA A 173 2.01 -5.09 0.31
N HIS A 174 0.99 -4.24 0.19
CA HIS A 174 -0.09 -4.16 1.17
C HIS A 174 -0.86 -5.49 1.26
N ALA A 175 -1.24 -6.05 0.11
CA ALA A 175 -1.93 -7.32 0.04
C ALA A 175 -1.08 -8.47 0.60
N VAL A 176 0.21 -8.52 0.26
CA VAL A 176 1.15 -9.56 0.73
C VAL A 176 1.27 -9.53 2.26
N GLU A 177 1.46 -8.36 2.87
CA GLU A 177 1.53 -8.29 4.34
C GLU A 177 0.20 -8.63 5.00
N ALA A 178 -0.94 -8.28 4.38
CA ALA A 178 -2.25 -8.65 4.87
C ALA A 178 -2.49 -10.17 4.87
N LEU A 179 -1.92 -10.91 3.92
CA LEU A 179 -2.04 -12.39 3.88
C LEU A 179 -1.44 -13.08 5.10
N TYR A 180 -0.42 -12.51 5.75
CA TYR A 180 0.20 -13.08 6.92
C TYR A 180 0.13 -12.21 8.18
N ALA A 181 -0.64 -11.13 8.17
CA ALA A 181 -0.81 -10.27 9.35
C ALA A 181 -1.32 -11.07 10.56
N GLN A 182 -0.89 -10.68 11.77
CA GLN A 182 -1.26 -11.35 13.00
C GLN A 182 -2.78 -11.29 13.26
N ASP A 183 -3.36 -10.17 12.96
CA ASP A 183 -4.77 -9.81 13.19
C ASP A 183 -5.64 -9.95 11.94
N ARG A 184 -5.14 -10.66 10.91
CA ARG A 184 -5.91 -10.92 9.69
C ARG A 184 -7.18 -11.73 9.98
N ASP A 185 -8.21 -11.41 9.27
CA ASP A 185 -9.46 -12.16 9.23
C ASP A 185 -9.71 -12.78 7.82
N PRO A 186 -10.71 -13.66 7.67
CA PRO A 186 -11.00 -14.28 6.38
C PRO A 186 -11.35 -13.30 5.27
N VAL A 187 -11.97 -12.16 5.58
CA VAL A 187 -12.35 -11.13 4.59
C VAL A 187 -11.09 -10.43 4.07
N ALA A 188 -10.20 -10.01 4.97
CA ALA A 188 -8.92 -9.41 4.59
C ALA A 188 -8.06 -10.37 3.76
N PHE A 189 -8.05 -11.67 4.09
CA PHE A 189 -7.34 -12.70 3.31
C PHE A 189 -7.88 -12.85 1.90
N LEU A 190 -9.21 -12.88 1.73
CA LEU A 190 -9.87 -12.98 0.43
C LEU A 190 -9.60 -11.73 -0.42
N MET A 191 -9.76 -10.53 0.17
CA MET A 191 -9.50 -9.26 -0.52
C MET A 191 -8.03 -9.14 -0.95
N ALA A 192 -7.09 -9.48 -0.08
CA ALA A 192 -5.66 -9.47 -0.38
C ALA A 192 -5.33 -10.43 -1.54
N GLY A 193 -5.94 -11.60 -1.54
CA GLY A 193 -5.79 -12.56 -2.63
C GLY A 193 -6.30 -12.02 -3.96
N GLU A 194 -7.51 -11.48 -4.00
CA GLU A 194 -8.09 -10.90 -5.21
C GLU A 194 -7.29 -9.68 -5.69
N ALA A 195 -6.79 -8.85 -4.77
CA ALA A 195 -5.90 -7.73 -5.12
C ALA A 195 -4.64 -8.21 -5.87
N LEU A 196 -4.01 -9.30 -5.40
CA LEU A 196 -2.85 -9.88 -6.07
C LEU A 196 -3.20 -10.41 -7.47
N ASP A 197 -4.33 -11.10 -7.63
CA ASP A 197 -4.77 -11.63 -8.92
C ASP A 197 -5.03 -10.49 -9.92
N SER A 198 -5.76 -9.44 -9.51
CA SER A 198 -6.06 -8.28 -10.37
C SER A 198 -4.77 -7.55 -10.79
N LEU A 199 -3.88 -7.23 -9.83
CA LEU A 199 -2.64 -6.52 -10.12
C LEU A 199 -1.68 -7.36 -10.98
N SER A 200 -1.60 -8.67 -10.74
CA SER A 200 -0.73 -9.55 -11.54
C SER A 200 -1.18 -9.69 -13.00
N ARG A 201 -2.49 -9.63 -13.26
CA ARG A 201 -3.07 -9.64 -14.63
C ARG A 201 -2.91 -8.30 -15.33
N SER A 202 -3.22 -7.21 -14.63
CA SER A 202 -3.35 -5.88 -15.24
C SER A 202 -2.02 -5.17 -15.48
N LEU A 203 -1.05 -5.23 -14.54
CA LEU A 203 0.21 -4.50 -14.67
C LEU A 203 1.03 -4.87 -15.91
N PRO A 204 1.14 -6.17 -16.34
CA PRO A 204 1.79 -6.52 -17.60
C PRO A 204 1.09 -5.96 -18.84
N VAL A 205 -0.23 -5.77 -18.79
CA VAL A 205 -0.99 -5.16 -19.89
C VAL A 205 -0.70 -3.67 -19.92
N ILE A 206 -0.77 -2.97 -18.79
CA ILE A 206 -0.49 -1.53 -18.66
C ILE A 206 0.93 -1.20 -19.10
N ALA A 207 1.91 -2.05 -18.77
CA ALA A 207 3.30 -1.84 -19.18
C ALA A 207 3.48 -1.82 -20.71
N ARG A 208 2.65 -2.57 -21.46
CA ARG A 208 2.69 -2.67 -22.92
C ARG A 208 1.69 -1.76 -23.62
N ARG A 209 0.52 -1.55 -23.02
CA ARG A 209 -0.61 -0.76 -23.55
C ARG A 209 -1.13 0.15 -22.42
N PRO A 210 -0.49 1.32 -22.20
CA PRO A 210 -0.78 2.19 -21.06
C PRO A 210 -2.21 2.76 -21.07
N ASP A 211 -2.85 2.80 -22.20
CA ASP A 211 -4.22 3.32 -22.46
C ASP A 211 -5.31 2.25 -22.41
N ASP A 212 -4.97 0.99 -22.10
CA ASP A 212 -5.96 -0.09 -21.97
C ASP A 212 -6.85 0.12 -20.75
N ARG A 213 -8.10 0.56 -20.99
CA ARG A 213 -9.07 0.92 -19.95
C ARG A 213 -9.45 -0.24 -19.04
N GLU A 214 -9.55 -1.46 -19.58
CA GLU A 214 -9.90 -2.64 -18.79
C GLU A 214 -8.77 -2.99 -17.83
N ALA A 215 -7.53 -2.97 -18.32
CA ALA A 215 -6.37 -3.18 -17.47
C ALA A 215 -6.21 -2.07 -16.39
N ARG A 216 -6.51 -0.82 -16.74
CA ARG A 216 -6.52 0.30 -15.78
C ARG A 216 -7.61 0.12 -14.73
N ALA A 217 -8.79 -0.32 -15.11
CA ALA A 217 -9.89 -0.61 -14.19
C ALA A 217 -9.50 -1.78 -13.26
N ASP A 218 -8.96 -2.87 -13.80
CA ASP A 218 -8.54 -4.04 -13.00
C ASP A 218 -7.40 -3.67 -12.02
N ALA A 219 -6.41 -2.87 -12.46
CA ALA A 219 -5.35 -2.39 -11.57
C ALA A 219 -5.88 -1.49 -10.45
N LEU A 220 -6.80 -0.58 -10.78
CA LEU A 220 -7.39 0.33 -9.80
C LEU A 220 -8.27 -0.42 -8.80
N TYR A 221 -9.02 -1.44 -9.26
CA TYR A 221 -9.77 -2.36 -8.42
C TYR A 221 -8.84 -3.14 -7.46
N GLY A 222 -7.76 -3.72 -7.96
CA GLY A 222 -6.76 -4.39 -7.13
C GLY A 222 -6.12 -3.47 -6.09
N ALA A 223 -5.83 -2.21 -6.46
CA ALA A 223 -5.30 -1.21 -5.55
C ALA A 223 -6.31 -0.82 -4.46
N TRP A 224 -7.60 -0.67 -4.81
CA TRP A 224 -8.67 -0.45 -3.83
C TRP A 224 -8.73 -1.58 -2.80
N LEU A 225 -8.76 -2.84 -3.25
CA LEU A 225 -8.79 -4.01 -2.34
C LEU A 225 -7.55 -4.07 -1.45
N ALA A 226 -6.35 -3.87 -2.03
CA ALA A 226 -5.10 -3.86 -1.29
C ALA A 226 -5.06 -2.73 -0.24
N GLY A 227 -5.52 -1.53 -0.61
CA GLY A 227 -5.66 -0.39 0.31
C GLY A 227 -6.66 -0.65 1.44
N THR A 228 -7.77 -1.33 1.12
CA THR A 228 -8.79 -1.72 2.11
C THR A 228 -8.20 -2.66 3.16
N CYS A 229 -7.26 -3.54 2.79
CA CYS A 229 -6.58 -4.42 3.73
C CYS A 229 -5.70 -3.66 4.75
N LEU A 230 -5.16 -2.47 4.42
CA LEU A 230 -4.34 -1.67 5.35
C LEU A 230 -5.12 -1.18 6.58
N GLY A 231 -6.43 -1.07 6.48
CA GLY A 231 -7.27 -0.56 7.57
C GLY A 231 -7.36 -1.53 8.75
N PRO A 232 -7.81 -2.77 8.56
CA PRO A 232 -8.06 -3.70 9.64
C PRO A 232 -6.81 -4.39 10.18
N VAL A 233 -5.70 -4.49 9.41
CA VAL A 233 -4.53 -5.28 9.83
C VAL A 233 -3.29 -4.44 10.15
N GLY A 234 -2.43 -5.01 11.00
CA GLY A 234 -1.11 -4.46 11.29
C GLY A 234 -0.11 -4.81 10.19
N MET A 235 0.78 -3.86 9.86
CA MET A 235 1.89 -4.09 8.95
C MET A 235 3.11 -4.63 9.72
N ALA A 236 3.99 -5.36 9.02
CA ALA A 236 5.11 -6.07 9.60
C ALA A 236 6.47 -5.56 9.04
N LEU A 237 7.43 -6.46 8.87
CA LEU A 237 8.81 -6.15 8.48
C LEU A 237 8.91 -5.36 7.17
N HIS A 238 8.09 -5.68 6.15
CA HIS A 238 8.18 -5.00 4.86
C HIS A 238 7.95 -3.48 4.99
N HIS A 239 6.86 -3.09 5.61
CA HIS A 239 6.58 -1.67 5.81
C HIS A 239 7.57 -1.01 6.77
N LYS A 240 8.03 -1.72 7.82
CA LYS A 240 9.08 -1.20 8.72
C LYS A 240 10.36 -0.88 7.95
N VAL A 241 10.82 -1.79 7.08
CA VAL A 241 12.00 -1.59 6.23
C VAL A 241 11.78 -0.38 5.31
N CYS A 242 10.68 -0.33 4.57
CA CYS A 242 10.42 0.76 3.63
C CYS A 242 10.31 2.12 4.32
N HIS A 243 9.69 2.18 5.50
CA HIS A 243 9.60 3.43 6.29
C HIS A 243 10.98 3.89 6.79
N VAL A 244 11.84 2.97 7.23
CA VAL A 244 13.21 3.30 7.63
C VAL A 244 14.02 3.82 6.45
N LEU A 245 13.96 3.13 5.31
CA LEU A 245 14.69 3.53 4.10
C LEU A 245 14.22 4.88 3.55
N GLY A 246 12.92 5.10 3.49
CA GLY A 246 12.36 6.40 3.09
C GLY A 246 12.70 7.52 4.06
N GLY A 247 12.64 7.26 5.39
CA GLY A 247 12.90 8.27 6.41
C GLY A 247 14.38 8.62 6.57
N ALA A 248 15.28 7.62 6.53
CA ALA A 248 16.70 7.82 6.76
C ALA A 248 17.47 8.30 5.50
N PHE A 249 17.05 7.85 4.31
CA PHE A 249 17.79 8.08 3.06
C PHE A 249 16.98 8.83 2.00
N GLY A 250 15.70 9.16 2.26
CA GLY A 250 14.85 9.87 1.31
C GLY A 250 14.52 9.04 0.06
N LEU A 251 14.57 7.70 0.13
CA LEU A 251 14.31 6.86 -1.03
C LEU A 251 12.87 7.00 -1.52
N PRO A 252 12.62 6.92 -2.84
CA PRO A 252 11.28 7.00 -3.42
C PRO A 252 10.42 5.83 -2.95
N HIS A 253 9.19 6.12 -2.51
CA HIS A 253 8.36 5.20 -1.74
C HIS A 253 8.00 3.91 -2.50
N ALA A 254 7.36 4.05 -3.67
CA ALA A 254 6.85 2.91 -4.43
C ALA A 254 7.98 2.01 -4.97
N GLU A 255 9.06 2.61 -5.43
CA GLU A 255 10.26 1.93 -5.92
C GLU A 255 10.94 1.16 -4.79
N THR A 256 11.03 1.76 -3.59
CA THR A 256 11.58 1.10 -2.39
C THR A 256 10.75 -0.13 -2.02
N HIS A 257 9.41 0.01 -2.01
CA HIS A 257 8.51 -1.13 -1.76
C HIS A 257 8.72 -2.23 -2.81
N THR A 258 8.87 -1.86 -4.07
CA THR A 258 9.07 -2.81 -5.17
C THR A 258 10.35 -3.62 -5.01
N VAL A 259 11.47 -2.97 -4.66
CA VAL A 259 12.76 -3.66 -4.45
C VAL A 259 12.74 -4.53 -3.19
N VAL A 260 12.19 -4.04 -2.10
CA VAL A 260 12.23 -4.72 -0.78
C VAL A 260 11.28 -5.92 -0.71
N LEU A 261 10.13 -5.87 -1.40
CA LEU A 261 9.06 -6.86 -1.26
C LEU A 261 9.52 -8.31 -1.44
N PRO A 262 10.20 -8.71 -2.52
CA PRO A 262 10.60 -10.10 -2.71
C PRO A 262 11.57 -10.59 -1.63
N HIS A 263 12.43 -9.73 -1.12
CA HIS A 263 13.39 -10.10 -0.07
C HIS A 263 12.72 -10.34 1.28
N VAL A 264 11.72 -9.54 1.63
CA VAL A 264 10.94 -9.76 2.86
C VAL A 264 10.04 -10.99 2.72
N VAL A 265 9.49 -11.25 1.54
CA VAL A 265 8.74 -12.49 1.27
C VAL A 265 9.62 -13.72 1.45
N ALA A 266 10.86 -13.71 0.95
CA ALA A 266 11.83 -14.78 1.21
C ALA A 266 12.14 -14.95 2.70
N TYR A 267 12.25 -13.84 3.44
CA TYR A 267 12.51 -13.85 4.87
C TYR A 267 11.35 -14.48 5.66
N ASN A 268 10.11 -14.06 5.39
CA ASN A 268 8.92 -14.45 6.14
C ASN A 268 8.32 -15.80 5.66
N GLY A 269 8.66 -16.23 4.44
CA GLY A 269 8.05 -17.37 3.76
C GLY A 269 7.96 -18.66 4.59
N PRO A 270 9.04 -19.10 5.25
CA PRO A 270 9.01 -20.31 6.06
C PRO A 270 7.95 -20.31 7.18
N MET A 271 7.60 -19.13 7.71
CA MET A 271 6.63 -18.97 8.79
C MET A 271 5.22 -18.60 8.31
N ALA A 272 5.03 -18.48 6.98
CA ALA A 272 3.76 -18.06 6.38
C ALA A 272 3.37 -18.91 5.15
N PRO A 273 3.32 -20.25 5.25
CA PRO A 273 3.14 -21.11 4.08
C PRO A 273 1.83 -20.88 3.32
N GLU A 274 0.73 -20.59 4.03
CA GLU A 274 -0.57 -20.29 3.41
C GLU A 274 -0.51 -19.01 2.56
N ALA A 275 0.16 -17.97 3.06
CA ALA A 275 0.37 -16.74 2.31
C ALA A 275 1.28 -16.98 1.09
N MET A 276 2.36 -17.76 1.24
CA MET A 276 3.24 -18.10 0.13
C MET A 276 2.50 -18.86 -0.98
N ALA A 277 1.69 -19.83 -0.62
CA ALA A 277 0.84 -20.55 -1.58
C ALA A 277 -0.12 -19.61 -2.32
N ARG A 278 -0.70 -18.63 -1.62
CA ARG A 278 -1.60 -17.65 -2.24
C ARG A 278 -0.87 -16.71 -3.21
N ILE A 279 0.35 -16.26 -2.87
CA ILE A 279 1.19 -15.42 -3.73
C ILE A 279 1.61 -16.20 -4.99
N THR A 280 2.11 -17.44 -4.82
CA THR A 280 2.53 -18.30 -5.95
C THR A 280 1.37 -18.60 -6.90
N ARG A 281 0.13 -18.68 -6.39
CA ARG A 281 -1.06 -18.84 -7.25
C ARG A 281 -1.28 -17.60 -8.14
N ALA A 282 -1.08 -16.40 -7.61
CA ALA A 282 -1.24 -15.15 -8.37
C ALA A 282 -0.06 -14.90 -9.33
N LEU A 283 1.14 -15.32 -8.94
CA LEU A 283 2.39 -15.16 -9.67
C LEU A 283 3.09 -16.53 -9.82
N PRO A 284 2.68 -17.35 -10.77
CA PRO A 284 3.23 -18.70 -10.94
C PRO A 284 4.75 -18.69 -11.14
N ALA A 285 5.47 -19.27 -10.19
CA ALA A 285 6.93 -19.39 -10.16
C ALA A 285 7.33 -20.56 -9.25
N GLU A 286 8.62 -20.85 -9.13
CA GLU A 286 9.15 -21.86 -8.22
C GLU A 286 8.78 -21.57 -6.75
N ASP A 287 8.89 -20.31 -6.35
CA ASP A 287 8.49 -19.81 -5.04
C ASP A 287 7.94 -18.37 -5.13
N ALA A 288 7.27 -17.92 -4.07
CA ALA A 288 6.61 -16.61 -4.00
C ALA A 288 7.59 -15.43 -4.16
N ALA A 289 8.77 -15.52 -3.56
CA ALA A 289 9.77 -14.45 -3.58
C ALA A 289 10.40 -14.29 -4.96
N SER A 290 10.78 -15.40 -5.59
CA SER A 290 11.27 -15.43 -6.97
C SER A 290 10.20 -14.94 -7.95
N GLY A 291 8.93 -15.32 -7.74
CA GLY A 291 7.80 -14.86 -8.54
C GLY A 291 7.65 -13.33 -8.52
N LEU A 292 7.69 -12.71 -7.36
CA LEU A 292 7.61 -11.26 -7.19
C LEU A 292 8.82 -10.54 -7.80
N PHE A 293 10.04 -11.06 -7.58
CA PHE A 293 11.26 -10.49 -8.12
C PHE A 293 11.29 -10.49 -9.65
N ASP A 294 10.94 -11.63 -10.26
CA ASP A 294 10.90 -11.78 -11.70
C ASP A 294 9.75 -10.99 -12.32
N PHE A 295 8.58 -10.95 -11.66
CA PHE A 295 7.44 -10.15 -12.09
C PHE A 295 7.80 -8.68 -12.21
N ALA A 296 8.30 -8.06 -11.13
CA ALA A 296 8.71 -6.67 -11.12
C ALA A 296 9.80 -6.39 -12.17
N GLY A 297 10.79 -7.27 -12.27
CA GLY A 297 11.88 -7.12 -13.23
C GLY A 297 11.45 -7.23 -14.68
N ARG A 298 10.52 -8.13 -15.04
CA ARG A 298 9.94 -8.23 -16.39
C ARG A 298 9.17 -6.97 -16.81
N LEU A 299 8.66 -6.23 -15.84
CA LEU A 299 7.95 -4.97 -16.06
C LEU A 299 8.85 -3.73 -16.05
N GLY A 300 10.18 -3.92 -15.96
CA GLY A 300 11.16 -2.84 -15.98
C GLY A 300 11.27 -2.05 -14.66
N ALA A 301 10.74 -2.59 -13.56
CA ALA A 301 10.87 -1.96 -12.26
C ALA A 301 12.32 -2.06 -11.71
N PRO A 302 12.74 -1.12 -10.83
CA PRO A 302 14.07 -1.17 -10.22
C PRO A 302 14.26 -2.44 -9.39
N ARG A 303 15.49 -2.95 -9.36
CA ARG A 303 15.85 -4.19 -8.64
C ARG A 303 16.79 -3.97 -7.47
N ALA A 304 17.45 -2.81 -7.38
CA ALA A 304 18.48 -2.55 -6.40
C ALA A 304 18.26 -1.23 -5.66
N LEU A 305 18.43 -1.24 -4.33
CA LEU A 305 18.34 -0.01 -3.52
C LEU A 305 19.46 0.98 -3.84
N ARG A 306 20.64 0.50 -4.28
CA ARG A 306 21.72 1.38 -4.73
C ARG A 306 21.31 2.23 -5.93
N ASP A 307 20.48 1.69 -6.83
CA ASP A 307 20.00 2.41 -8.03
C ASP A 307 18.96 3.48 -7.65
N LEU A 308 18.38 3.37 -6.44
CA LEU A 308 17.51 4.38 -5.84
C LEU A 308 18.27 5.44 -5.02
N GLY A 309 19.59 5.34 -4.95
CA GLY A 309 20.44 6.28 -4.23
C GLY A 309 20.80 5.89 -2.79
N MET A 310 20.53 4.65 -2.36
CA MET A 310 20.95 4.18 -1.04
C MET A 310 22.47 3.98 -0.99
N PRO A 311 23.23 4.66 -0.11
CA PRO A 311 24.66 4.42 0.03
C PRO A 311 24.93 3.07 0.72
N GLU A 312 26.02 2.38 0.33
CA GLU A 312 26.35 1.06 0.92
C GLU A 312 26.49 1.09 2.46
N PRO A 313 27.15 2.11 3.10
CA PRO A 313 27.20 2.20 4.56
C PRO A 313 25.82 2.36 5.21
N GLY A 314 24.81 2.75 4.46
CA GLY A 314 23.42 2.86 4.91
C GLY A 314 22.80 1.51 5.27
N ILE A 315 23.35 0.39 4.80
CA ILE A 315 22.89 -0.97 5.14
C ILE A 315 22.96 -1.18 6.64
N GLU A 316 24.10 -0.83 7.26
CA GLU A 316 24.29 -1.00 8.70
C GLU A 316 23.36 -0.08 9.49
N GLN A 317 23.29 1.20 9.12
CA GLN A 317 22.39 2.17 9.74
C GLN A 317 20.91 1.73 9.65
N ALA A 318 20.46 1.27 8.49
CA ALA A 318 19.09 0.78 8.30
C ALA A 318 18.83 -0.46 9.16
N THR A 319 19.78 -1.40 9.22
CA THR A 319 19.66 -2.60 10.04
C THR A 319 19.41 -2.25 11.50
N GLU A 320 20.22 -1.36 12.09
CA GLU A 320 20.03 -0.91 13.47
C GLU A 320 18.65 -0.27 13.72
N LEU A 321 18.19 0.58 12.79
CA LEU A 321 16.91 1.24 12.91
C LEU A 321 15.72 0.26 12.78
N ILE A 322 15.87 -0.80 11.96
CA ILE A 322 14.83 -1.79 11.75
C ILE A 322 14.67 -2.68 12.98
N VAL A 323 15.76 -3.10 13.62
CA VAL A 323 15.70 -4.02 14.74
C VAL A 323 15.50 -3.36 16.11
N ARG A 324 15.71 -2.03 16.20
CA ARG A 324 15.71 -1.28 17.46
C ARG A 324 14.39 -1.35 18.22
N ASP A 325 13.25 -1.20 17.53
CA ASP A 325 11.93 -1.15 18.15
C ASP A 325 11.20 -2.46 17.88
N GLY A 326 10.78 -3.16 18.94
CA GLY A 326 10.03 -4.40 18.81
C GLY A 326 8.69 -4.19 18.10
N TYR A 327 8.39 -5.01 17.11
CA TYR A 327 7.12 -5.08 16.41
C TYR A 327 6.84 -6.52 16.01
N TRP A 328 5.58 -6.83 15.78
CA TRP A 328 5.22 -8.16 15.34
C TRP A 328 5.68 -8.44 13.89
N ASN A 329 6.18 -9.63 13.66
CA ASN A 329 6.47 -10.17 12.34
C ASN A 329 6.29 -11.70 12.40
N PRO A 330 5.83 -12.38 11.34
CA PRO A 330 5.62 -13.84 11.41
C PRO A 330 6.90 -14.62 11.76
N ARG A 331 8.05 -14.16 11.28
CA ARG A 331 9.38 -14.66 11.67
C ARG A 331 10.03 -13.67 12.62
N PRO A 332 10.65 -14.12 13.75
CA PRO A 332 11.40 -13.23 14.64
C PRO A 332 12.42 -12.39 13.86
N VAL A 333 12.50 -11.10 14.16
CA VAL A 333 13.42 -10.19 13.46
C VAL A 333 14.80 -10.31 14.03
N ASP A 334 15.73 -10.84 13.24
CA ASP A 334 17.13 -11.03 13.59
C ASP A 334 18.04 -10.05 12.85
N ARG A 335 19.00 -9.45 13.57
CA ARG A 335 19.91 -8.43 13.02
C ARG A 335 20.73 -8.94 11.84
N THR A 336 21.31 -10.12 11.97
CA THR A 336 22.17 -10.71 10.93
C THR A 336 21.38 -11.00 9.67
N ALA A 337 20.18 -11.56 9.84
CA ALA A 337 19.30 -11.89 8.72
C ALA A 337 18.73 -10.64 8.04
N VAL A 338 18.38 -9.59 8.80
CA VAL A 338 17.93 -8.29 8.23
C VAL A 338 19.07 -7.63 7.46
N ARG A 339 20.30 -7.65 7.99
CA ARG A 339 21.48 -7.13 7.28
C ARG A 339 21.72 -7.87 5.96
N ALA A 340 21.65 -9.19 5.98
CA ALA A 340 21.80 -10.01 4.77
C ALA A 340 20.70 -9.71 3.73
N LEU A 341 19.44 -9.56 4.17
CA LEU A 341 18.33 -9.15 3.33
C LEU A 341 18.60 -7.79 2.67
N LEU A 342 19.01 -6.79 3.45
CA LEU A 342 19.30 -5.44 2.93
C LEU A 342 20.50 -5.44 1.98
N THR A 343 21.53 -6.23 2.25
CA THR A 343 22.70 -6.36 1.36
C THR A 343 22.28 -6.89 -0.02
N ARG A 344 21.46 -7.94 -0.07
CA ARG A 344 20.94 -8.48 -1.32
C ARG A 344 20.03 -7.49 -2.06
N ALA A 345 19.12 -6.85 -1.32
CA ALA A 345 18.24 -5.81 -1.89
C ALA A 345 19.05 -4.61 -2.42
N TRP A 346 20.11 -4.23 -1.72
CA TRP A 346 21.01 -3.16 -2.15
C TRP A 346 21.74 -3.51 -3.44
N ALA A 347 22.24 -4.74 -3.54
CA ALA A 347 22.98 -5.23 -4.72
C ALA A 347 22.07 -5.60 -5.91
N GLY A 348 20.75 -5.73 -5.72
CA GLY A 348 19.80 -6.20 -6.74
C GLY A 348 19.93 -7.71 -7.02
N GLU A 349 20.42 -8.46 -6.06
CA GLU A 349 20.52 -9.91 -6.12
C GLU A 349 19.15 -10.58 -5.98
N ARG A 350 19.03 -11.83 -6.44
CA ARG A 350 17.82 -12.61 -6.19
C ARG A 350 17.58 -12.78 -4.68
N PRO A 351 16.31 -12.73 -4.23
CA PRO A 351 15.98 -13.03 -2.85
C PRO A 351 16.37 -14.48 -2.50
N SER A 352 16.75 -14.71 -1.26
CA SER A 352 17.00 -16.05 -0.73
C SER A 352 16.48 -16.17 0.69
N THR A 353 15.97 -17.33 1.03
CA THR A 353 15.66 -17.67 2.43
C THR A 353 16.96 -17.67 3.22
N PRO A 354 17.05 -16.99 4.38
CA PRO A 354 18.23 -17.02 5.22
C PRO A 354 18.57 -18.46 5.64
N ALA A 355 19.83 -18.87 5.49
CA ALA A 355 20.29 -20.17 5.96
C ALA A 355 20.16 -20.23 7.48
N GLY A 356 19.61 -21.32 8.01
CA GLY A 356 19.50 -21.58 9.46
C GLY A 356 18.19 -22.18 9.95
N ASP A 357 17.14 -22.20 9.13
CA ASP A 357 15.86 -22.82 9.50
C ASP A 357 15.58 -24.05 8.62
N GLU A 358 16.40 -25.09 8.70
CA GLU A 358 15.88 -26.42 8.47
C GLU A 358 14.94 -26.73 9.66
N HIS A 359 13.68 -26.31 9.55
CA HIS A 359 12.64 -26.87 10.41
C HIS A 359 12.63 -28.39 10.23
N PRO A 360 12.66 -29.17 11.31
CA PRO A 360 12.39 -30.60 11.18
C PRO A 360 11.07 -30.74 10.45
N ARG A 361 11.07 -31.47 9.36
CA ARG A 361 9.82 -31.88 8.66
C ARG A 361 8.92 -32.43 9.76
N PRO A 362 7.62 -32.06 9.80
CA PRO A 362 6.71 -32.67 10.75
C PRO A 362 6.84 -34.17 10.55
N ASP A 363 7.23 -34.85 11.64
CA ASP A 363 7.50 -36.27 11.66
C ASP A 363 6.43 -37.01 10.86
N SER A 364 6.92 -37.86 9.95
CA SER A 364 6.14 -38.84 9.27
C SER A 364 5.16 -39.50 10.26
N VAL A 365 3.88 -39.38 9.99
CA VAL A 365 2.82 -40.06 10.70
C VAL A 365 3.24 -41.53 10.80
N ILE A 366 3.59 -41.99 12.00
CA ILE A 366 3.81 -43.39 12.31
C ILE A 366 2.44 -44.04 12.14
N GLU A 367 2.24 -44.77 11.05
CA GLU A 367 1.09 -45.64 10.90
C GLU A 367 1.07 -46.64 12.08
N PRO A 368 -0.03 -46.75 12.82
CA PRO A 368 -0.14 -47.78 13.83
C PRO A 368 -0.14 -49.12 13.13
N SER A 369 0.88 -49.93 13.38
CA SER A 369 0.94 -51.33 12.96
C SER A 369 -0.26 -52.09 13.56
N ILE A 370 -1.21 -52.44 12.72
CA ILE A 370 -2.31 -53.36 13.08
C ILE A 370 -1.72 -54.76 13.22
N THR A 371 -1.43 -55.16 14.45
CA THR A 371 -1.14 -56.56 14.79
C THR A 371 -2.45 -57.32 14.77
N THR A 372 -2.69 -58.09 13.71
CA THR A 372 -3.72 -59.10 13.64
C THR A 372 -3.38 -60.24 14.59
N GLY A 373 -3.95 -60.20 15.80
CA GLY A 373 -3.94 -61.34 16.72
C GLY A 373 -4.94 -62.38 16.24
N ALA A 374 -4.42 -63.48 15.67
CA ALA A 374 -5.17 -64.72 15.47
C ALA A 374 -5.51 -65.32 16.84
N ARG A 375 -6.78 -65.49 17.15
CA ARG A 375 -7.24 -66.39 18.21
C ARG A 375 -7.74 -67.69 17.59
N HIS A 376 -7.00 -68.79 17.87
CA HIS A 376 -7.50 -70.13 17.83
C HIS A 376 -8.18 -70.40 19.18
N ALA A 377 -9.38 -70.86 19.16
CA ALA A 377 -10.10 -72.00 19.82
C ALA A 377 -11.57 -71.68 19.85
#